data_9f81fdbecded8903d7451d41415119f8
#
_entry.id   9f81fdbecded8903d7451d41415119f8
#
_cell.length_a   1.000
_cell.length_b   1.000
_cell.length_c   1.000
_cell.angle_alpha   90.00
_cell.angle_beta   90.00
_cell.angle_gamma   90.00
#
_symmetry.space_group_name_H-M   'P 1'
#
loop_
_entity.id
_entity.type
_entity.pdbx_description
1 polymer ?
#
loop_
_entity_poly.entity_id
_entity_poly.type
_entity_poly.pdbx_seq_one_letter_code
_entity_poly.pdbx_strand_id
1 'polypeptide(L)'
;MLTRNDQADCNASAALASFELPAGDNMTGPADLVAEIARALSGDGSDYVVYERGNRWILASGAQCGVELDSDELRLTRDGVVAARRPWSGRPGAVLGEAVDLMLADSETHADTAFGWVAFEFGTYKFGLENRLAPKTPLARVFSPLTQIEVTAERVTVLGGLESHHDVVRHLIAGGIQPTADPRAVDIRHDVSGYRDRVASAIDEIGRGQYQKVILSRRFDVPFRLDFPSTYRLGRRHNNPARSFLLRLGSLRALGYSPELVAAVHQDGLVVTEPLAGTRALGRGAANDQAARDDLESNSKEIVEHAISVRSSLKEISEVAEPGTATVTDFMTIRERGSVQHLGSTVGARLDPSMDRMDALEALFPAVTASGIPKAEGVDAILRHDELPRGLYSGAVAMFSADGSLDAALALRAAYEADGHTWLRAGAGIIAESTPDREFEETCEKLSTLSPYLVERTDM
;
A
#
# COMPACT_ATOMS: atom_id res chain seq x y z
N MET A 1 -51.16 7.95 -0.97
CA MET A 1 -51.35 8.89 -2.08
C MET A 1 -50.48 10.10 -1.81
N LEU A 2 -49.30 10.11 -2.35
CA LEU A 2 -48.43 11.26 -2.46
C LEU A 2 -47.93 11.29 -3.90
N THR A 3 -48.18 12.37 -4.54
CA THR A 3 -48.13 12.62 -5.97
C THR A 3 -46.68 12.65 -6.48
N ARG A 4 -46.48 11.94 -7.59
CA ARG A 4 -45.34 12.14 -8.51
C ARG A 4 -45.35 13.58 -9.03
N ASN A 5 -44.22 14.26 -8.88
CA ASN A 5 -43.59 15.14 -9.85
C ASN A 5 -42.37 15.80 -9.20
N ASP A 6 -41.22 15.29 -9.52
CA ASP A 6 -39.97 16.00 -9.84
C ASP A 6 -38.91 14.95 -10.10
N GLN A 7 -39.06 14.23 -11.22
CA GLN A 7 -37.94 13.55 -11.87
C GLN A 7 -37.22 14.60 -12.70
N ALA A 8 -36.30 15.30 -12.09
CA ALA A 8 -35.20 15.94 -12.82
C ALA A 8 -34.28 14.83 -13.33
N ASP A 9 -34.14 14.77 -14.62
CA ASP A 9 -33.29 13.84 -15.36
C ASP A 9 -31.88 13.77 -14.83
N CYS A 10 -31.56 12.79 -13.96
CA CYS A 10 -30.19 12.33 -13.68
C CYS A 10 -29.87 11.15 -14.58
N ASN A 11 -29.98 11.30 -15.89
CA ASN A 11 -29.32 10.46 -16.87
C ASN A 11 -27.89 11.01 -17.04
N ALA A 12 -27.04 10.88 -16.03
CA ALA A 12 -25.61 11.02 -16.20
C ALA A 12 -25.10 9.72 -16.86
N SER A 13 -25.25 9.61 -18.16
CA SER A 13 -24.38 8.79 -19.00
C SER A 13 -22.94 9.08 -18.55
N ALA A 14 -22.19 8.06 -18.12
CA ALA A 14 -20.79 8.20 -17.73
C ALA A 14 -20.06 8.90 -18.87
N ALA A 15 -19.84 10.19 -18.76
CA ALA A 15 -19.20 10.98 -19.80
C ALA A 15 -17.71 10.60 -19.81
N LEU A 16 -17.33 9.71 -20.71
CA LEU A 16 -15.95 9.36 -20.97
C LEU A 16 -15.30 10.55 -21.67
N ALA A 17 -14.51 11.33 -20.94
CA ALA A 17 -13.65 12.34 -21.56
C ALA A 17 -12.23 11.77 -21.68
N SER A 18 -11.64 11.92 -22.84
CA SER A 18 -10.27 11.49 -23.10
C SER A 18 -9.47 12.65 -23.69
N PHE A 19 -8.28 12.87 -23.12
CA PHE A 19 -7.36 13.93 -23.52
C PHE A 19 -6.03 13.30 -23.93
N GLU A 20 -5.60 13.53 -25.15
CA GLU A 20 -4.25 13.11 -25.57
C GLU A 20 -3.20 14.04 -24.96
N LEU A 21 -2.08 13.47 -24.52
CA LEU A 21 -0.95 14.24 -24.01
C LEU A 21 -0.02 14.59 -25.18
N PRO A 22 0.48 15.85 -25.25
CA PRO A 22 1.38 16.23 -26.32
C PRO A 22 2.70 15.45 -26.22
N ALA A 23 3.17 14.93 -27.35
CA ALA A 23 4.48 14.31 -27.45
C ALA A 23 5.58 15.37 -27.42
N GLY A 24 6.53 15.29 -26.47
CA GLY A 24 7.67 16.22 -26.44
C GLY A 24 8.57 16.06 -25.21
N ASP A 25 9.83 16.46 -25.33
CA ASP A 25 10.90 16.30 -24.33
C ASP A 25 10.73 17.13 -23.04
N ASN A 26 9.74 18.00 -22.96
CA ASN A 26 9.43 18.83 -21.77
C ASN A 26 8.21 18.33 -20.99
N MET A 27 7.83 17.09 -21.17
CA MET A 27 6.62 16.54 -20.57
C MET A 27 6.82 16.22 -19.08
N THR A 28 5.95 16.77 -18.30
CA THR A 28 5.62 16.29 -16.95
C THR A 28 5.21 14.82 -17.06
N GLY A 29 5.87 13.95 -16.31
CA GLY A 29 5.54 12.52 -16.33
C GLY A 29 4.12 12.26 -15.79
N PRO A 30 3.52 11.10 -16.12
CA PRO A 30 2.18 10.73 -15.62
C PRO A 30 2.02 10.83 -14.10
N ALA A 31 3.06 10.47 -13.35
CA ALA A 31 3.08 10.59 -11.90
C ALA A 31 2.98 12.05 -11.41
N ASP A 32 3.62 12.98 -12.12
CA ASP A 32 3.55 14.40 -11.80
C ASP A 32 2.13 14.94 -12.08
N LEU A 33 1.56 14.58 -13.22
CA LEU A 33 0.24 15.03 -13.62
C LEU A 33 -0.85 14.52 -12.69
N VAL A 34 -0.86 13.21 -12.38
CA VAL A 34 -1.88 12.63 -11.51
C VAL A 34 -1.81 13.20 -10.08
N ALA A 35 -0.62 13.49 -9.57
CA ALA A 35 -0.45 14.10 -8.25
C ALA A 35 -0.98 15.54 -8.19
N GLU A 36 -0.79 16.31 -9.26
CA GLU A 36 -1.34 17.68 -9.33
C GLU A 36 -2.86 17.68 -9.56
N ILE A 37 -3.38 16.72 -10.34
CA ILE A 37 -4.83 16.54 -10.44
C ILE A 37 -5.41 16.19 -9.06
N ALA A 38 -4.78 15.26 -8.31
CA ALA A 38 -5.20 14.91 -6.95
C ALA A 38 -5.15 16.11 -6.01
N ARG A 39 -4.11 16.96 -6.08
CA ARG A 39 -4.02 18.22 -5.33
C ARG A 39 -5.18 19.15 -5.63
N ALA A 40 -5.45 19.37 -6.91
CA ALA A 40 -6.48 20.31 -7.36
C ALA A 40 -7.88 19.84 -6.96
N LEU A 41 -8.17 18.54 -7.11
CA LEU A 41 -9.47 17.95 -6.76
C LEU A 41 -9.68 17.79 -5.25
N SER A 42 -8.62 17.79 -4.43
CA SER A 42 -8.69 17.63 -2.97
C SER A 42 -8.68 18.97 -2.20
N GLY A 43 -8.74 20.09 -2.89
CA GLY A 43 -8.67 21.42 -2.28
C GLY A 43 -9.76 21.70 -1.25
N ASP A 44 -10.93 21.06 -1.38
CA ASP A 44 -12.07 21.12 -0.45
C ASP A 44 -11.97 20.13 0.72
N GLY A 45 -10.94 19.30 0.76
CA GLY A 45 -10.79 18.28 1.79
C GLY A 45 -11.25 16.89 1.41
N SER A 46 -11.63 16.64 0.16
CA SER A 46 -12.14 15.36 -0.33
C SER A 46 -11.14 14.21 -0.19
N ASP A 47 -11.66 13.01 0.08
CA ASP A 47 -10.90 11.76 0.07
C ASP A 47 -10.44 11.43 -1.34
N TYR A 48 -9.22 10.92 -1.46
CA TYR A 48 -8.69 10.43 -2.74
C TYR A 48 -7.64 9.33 -2.54
N VAL A 49 -7.46 8.52 -3.59
CA VAL A 49 -6.35 7.57 -3.74
C VAL A 49 -5.81 7.67 -5.16
N VAL A 50 -4.51 7.90 -5.29
CA VAL A 50 -3.73 7.61 -6.51
C VAL A 50 -3.12 6.23 -6.34
N TYR A 51 -3.30 5.36 -7.31
CA TYR A 51 -2.75 4.02 -7.33
C TYR A 51 -2.04 3.76 -8.66
N GLU A 52 -0.74 3.46 -8.61
CA GLU A 52 0.06 3.09 -9.78
C GLU A 52 0.07 1.57 -9.97
N ARG A 53 -0.28 1.12 -11.18
CA ARG A 53 -0.19 -0.28 -11.59
C ARG A 53 0.42 -0.37 -12.99
N GLY A 54 1.64 -0.90 -13.07
CA GLY A 54 2.40 -0.90 -14.33
C GLY A 54 2.69 0.53 -14.79
N ASN A 55 2.32 0.87 -16.03
CA ASN A 55 2.53 2.21 -16.60
C ASN A 55 1.23 3.06 -16.54
N ARG A 56 0.35 2.80 -15.61
CA ARG A 56 -0.95 3.46 -15.45
C ARG A 56 -1.08 3.97 -14.02
N TRP A 57 -1.50 5.22 -13.89
CA TRP A 57 -1.86 5.86 -12.62
C TRP A 57 -3.37 6.08 -12.60
N ILE A 58 -4.01 5.56 -11.58
CA ILE A 58 -5.46 5.68 -11.39
C ILE A 58 -5.68 6.58 -10.19
N LEU A 59 -6.34 7.71 -10.40
CA LEU A 59 -6.83 8.59 -9.34
C LEU A 59 -8.31 8.30 -9.12
N ALA A 60 -8.66 7.90 -7.92
CA ALA A 60 -10.01 7.84 -7.39
C ALA A 60 -10.23 9.06 -6.50
N SER A 61 -11.25 9.88 -6.74
CA SER A 61 -11.51 11.12 -6.01
C SER A 61 -12.96 11.28 -5.64
N GLY A 62 -13.21 11.79 -4.44
CA GLY A 62 -14.55 12.00 -3.86
C GLY A 62 -15.20 10.67 -3.43
N ALA A 63 -15.40 10.49 -2.13
CA ALA A 63 -16.04 9.29 -1.60
C ALA A 63 -17.57 9.38 -1.76
N GLN A 64 -18.12 8.70 -2.77
CA GLN A 64 -19.58 8.57 -2.94
C GLN A 64 -20.14 7.61 -1.90
N CYS A 65 -19.59 6.38 -1.83
CA CYS A 65 -19.87 5.42 -0.77
C CYS A 65 -18.56 4.99 -0.12
N GLY A 66 -18.61 4.64 1.16
CA GLY A 66 -17.42 4.18 1.89
C GLY A 66 -17.73 3.12 2.93
N VAL A 67 -16.71 2.32 3.21
CA VAL A 67 -16.68 1.28 4.23
C VAL A 67 -15.53 1.57 5.16
N GLU A 68 -15.82 1.69 6.46
CA GLU A 68 -14.82 1.77 7.52
C GLU A 68 -15.01 0.59 8.46
N LEU A 69 -13.97 -0.19 8.67
CA LEU A 69 -13.93 -1.32 9.58
C LEU A 69 -12.92 -1.04 10.67
N ASP A 70 -13.33 -1.07 11.92
CA ASP A 70 -12.45 -1.12 13.06
C ASP A 70 -12.69 -2.42 13.88
N SER A 71 -11.96 -2.62 14.98
CA SER A 71 -12.08 -3.83 15.82
C SER A 71 -13.46 -4.04 16.43
N ASP A 72 -14.31 -3.03 16.49
CA ASP A 72 -15.59 -3.05 17.20
C ASP A 72 -16.77 -2.97 16.25
N GLU A 73 -16.71 -2.14 15.21
CA GLU A 73 -17.84 -1.86 14.32
C GLU A 73 -17.47 -1.73 12.83
N LEU A 74 -18.46 -2.03 11.99
CA LEU A 74 -18.49 -1.68 10.58
C LEU A 74 -19.34 -0.42 10.41
N ARG A 75 -18.79 0.59 9.73
CA ARG A 75 -19.51 1.80 9.33
C ARG A 75 -19.62 1.86 7.81
N LEU A 76 -20.82 2.13 7.33
CA LEU A 76 -21.07 2.43 5.93
C LEU A 76 -21.35 3.92 5.81
N THR A 77 -20.70 4.59 4.86
CA THR A 77 -20.89 6.02 4.61
C THR A 77 -21.41 6.25 3.20
N ARG A 78 -22.23 7.30 3.03
CA ARG A 78 -22.66 7.81 1.72
C ARG A 78 -22.54 9.33 1.74
N ASP A 79 -21.89 9.90 0.74
CA ASP A 79 -21.65 11.34 0.61
C ASP A 79 -21.06 11.98 1.88
N GLY A 80 -20.11 11.27 2.51
CA GLY A 80 -19.46 11.68 3.74
C GLY A 80 -20.28 11.53 5.03
N VAL A 81 -21.53 11.05 4.93
CA VAL A 81 -22.40 10.83 6.09
C VAL A 81 -22.48 9.34 6.44
N VAL A 82 -22.42 9.03 7.74
CA VAL A 82 -22.62 7.64 8.20
C VAL A 82 -24.07 7.21 7.99
N ALA A 83 -24.28 6.31 7.03
CA ALA A 83 -25.59 5.77 6.68
C ALA A 83 -26.01 4.59 7.57
N ALA A 84 -25.04 3.77 8.00
CA ALA A 84 -25.26 2.63 8.88
C ALA A 84 -24.05 2.33 9.76
N ARG A 85 -24.32 1.73 10.94
CA ARG A 85 -23.30 1.17 11.84
C ARG A 85 -23.80 -0.16 12.35
N ARG A 86 -22.90 -1.15 12.39
CA ARG A 86 -23.21 -2.43 13.00
C ARG A 86 -21.98 -3.00 13.71
N PRO A 87 -22.12 -3.63 14.90
CA PRO A 87 -21.06 -4.46 15.43
C PRO A 87 -20.86 -5.65 14.49
N TRP A 88 -19.69 -6.23 14.52
CA TRP A 88 -19.34 -7.39 13.72
C TRP A 88 -18.55 -8.41 14.56
N SER A 89 -18.41 -9.61 14.05
CA SER A 89 -17.61 -10.68 14.64
C SER A 89 -17.17 -11.66 13.58
N GLY A 90 -16.20 -12.48 13.89
CA GLY A 90 -15.67 -13.49 12.97
C GLY A 90 -14.50 -12.95 12.14
N ARG A 91 -14.46 -13.27 10.86
CA ARG A 91 -13.35 -12.93 9.96
C ARG A 91 -13.52 -11.52 9.39
N PRO A 92 -12.56 -10.60 9.59
CA PRO A 92 -12.67 -9.24 9.06
C PRO A 92 -12.70 -9.20 7.53
N GLY A 93 -12.06 -10.17 6.84
CA GLY A 93 -12.12 -10.30 5.38
C GLY A 93 -13.51 -10.56 4.87
N ALA A 94 -14.25 -11.49 5.48
CA ALA A 94 -15.63 -11.77 5.10
C ALA A 94 -16.53 -10.53 5.28
N VAL A 95 -16.37 -9.81 6.41
CA VAL A 95 -17.14 -8.60 6.72
C VAL A 95 -16.83 -7.47 5.74
N LEU A 96 -15.55 -7.24 5.47
CA LEU A 96 -15.09 -6.22 4.53
C LEU A 96 -15.51 -6.56 3.10
N GLY A 97 -15.36 -7.82 2.68
CA GLY A 97 -15.71 -8.30 1.34
C GLY A 97 -17.20 -8.11 1.04
N GLU A 98 -18.08 -8.58 1.94
CA GLU A 98 -19.52 -8.34 1.83
C GLU A 98 -19.87 -6.86 1.67
N ALA A 99 -19.26 -6.00 2.48
CA ALA A 99 -19.53 -4.57 2.45
C ALA A 99 -19.03 -3.91 1.15
N VAL A 100 -17.85 -4.31 0.66
CA VAL A 100 -17.27 -3.82 -0.61
C VAL A 100 -18.10 -4.30 -1.80
N ASP A 101 -18.52 -5.56 -1.81
CA ASP A 101 -19.33 -6.12 -2.89
C ASP A 101 -20.70 -5.44 -2.97
N LEU A 102 -21.35 -5.20 -1.84
CA LEU A 102 -22.58 -4.42 -1.77
C LEU A 102 -22.40 -2.99 -2.27
N MET A 103 -21.30 -2.35 -1.91
CA MET A 103 -20.96 -1.00 -2.36
C MET A 103 -20.74 -0.93 -3.88
N LEU A 104 -20.04 -1.93 -4.45
CA LEU A 104 -19.78 -2.00 -5.90
C LEU A 104 -21.02 -2.44 -6.70
N ALA A 105 -21.95 -3.19 -6.09
CA ALA A 105 -23.20 -3.58 -6.72
C ALA A 105 -24.27 -2.47 -6.71
N ASP A 106 -24.05 -1.38 -5.97
CA ASP A 106 -24.96 -0.24 -5.91
C ASP A 106 -24.95 0.51 -7.25
N SER A 107 -26.05 0.42 -7.98
CA SER A 107 -26.20 1.00 -9.32
C SER A 107 -26.14 2.53 -9.37
N GLU A 108 -26.20 3.20 -8.22
CA GLU A 108 -26.04 4.65 -8.13
C GLU A 108 -24.55 5.05 -8.14
N THR A 109 -23.65 4.09 -7.83
CA THR A 109 -22.20 4.29 -8.00
C THR A 109 -21.81 3.77 -9.38
N HIS A 110 -21.50 4.63 -10.32
CA HIS A 110 -21.07 4.22 -11.66
C HIS A 110 -19.61 3.69 -11.68
N ALA A 111 -19.01 3.44 -10.51
CA ALA A 111 -17.63 2.98 -10.39
C ALA A 111 -17.58 1.47 -10.28
N ASP A 112 -16.89 0.83 -11.24
CA ASP A 112 -16.61 -0.61 -11.21
C ASP A 112 -15.46 -0.98 -10.26
N THR A 113 -14.89 0.02 -9.57
CA THR A 113 -13.72 -0.16 -8.69
C THR A 113 -13.86 0.65 -7.42
N ALA A 114 -13.36 0.09 -6.32
CA ALA A 114 -13.20 0.74 -5.03
C ALA A 114 -11.73 0.74 -4.61
N PHE A 115 -11.33 1.75 -3.84
CA PHE A 115 -9.95 1.97 -3.43
C PHE A 115 -9.87 2.20 -1.93
N GLY A 116 -8.77 1.75 -1.32
CA GLY A 116 -8.61 1.97 0.10
C GLY A 116 -7.34 1.33 0.66
N TRP A 117 -7.37 1.11 1.95
CA TRP A 117 -6.27 0.49 2.67
C TRP A 117 -6.77 -0.53 3.70
N VAL A 118 -5.88 -1.48 4.00
CA VAL A 118 -6.04 -2.49 5.05
C VAL A 118 -4.84 -2.37 5.99
N ALA A 119 -5.10 -2.23 7.30
CA ALA A 119 -4.08 -2.10 8.32
C ALA A 119 -3.37 -3.43 8.61
N PHE A 120 -2.14 -3.38 9.10
CA PHE A 120 -1.42 -4.57 9.57
C PHE A 120 -2.22 -5.36 10.60
N GLU A 121 -2.91 -4.68 11.49
CA GLU A 121 -3.72 -5.25 12.58
C GLU A 121 -4.88 -6.12 12.09
N PHE A 122 -5.35 -5.93 10.86
CA PHE A 122 -6.33 -6.81 10.21
C PHE A 122 -5.86 -8.27 10.18
N GLY A 123 -4.56 -8.51 9.96
CA GLY A 123 -3.98 -9.84 9.93
C GLY A 123 -3.90 -10.55 11.28
N THR A 124 -4.11 -9.85 12.40
CA THR A 124 -4.07 -10.47 13.74
C THR A 124 -5.19 -11.48 13.95
N TYR A 125 -6.33 -11.28 13.31
CA TYR A 125 -7.50 -12.16 13.40
C TYR A 125 -7.23 -13.57 12.88
N LYS A 126 -6.42 -13.72 11.85
CA LYS A 126 -6.00 -15.03 11.33
C LYS A 126 -5.31 -15.89 12.40
N PHE A 127 -4.66 -15.24 13.38
CA PHE A 127 -3.84 -15.90 14.40
C PHE A 127 -4.48 -15.91 15.78
N GLY A 128 -5.71 -15.41 15.94
CA GLY A 128 -6.40 -15.32 17.23
C GLY A 128 -5.74 -14.31 18.20
N LEU A 129 -5.11 -13.26 17.64
CA LEU A 129 -4.41 -12.20 18.38
C LEU A 129 -5.21 -10.89 18.47
N GLU A 130 -6.45 -10.87 18.01
CA GLU A 130 -7.33 -9.70 18.01
C GLU A 130 -7.58 -9.14 19.42
N ASN A 131 -7.50 -9.96 20.45
CA ASN A 131 -7.63 -9.54 21.84
C ASN A 131 -6.46 -8.67 22.34
N ARG A 132 -5.37 -8.58 21.56
CA ARG A 132 -4.25 -7.67 21.79
C ARG A 132 -4.50 -6.25 21.27
N LEU A 133 -5.52 -6.08 20.45
CA LEU A 133 -5.84 -4.78 19.84
C LEU A 133 -6.57 -3.88 20.84
N ALA A 134 -6.30 -2.58 20.78
CA ALA A 134 -7.10 -1.61 21.50
C ALA A 134 -8.51 -1.51 20.87
N PRO A 135 -9.54 -1.16 21.68
CA PRO A 135 -10.86 -0.88 21.15
C PRO A 135 -10.81 0.18 20.02
N LYS A 136 -11.61 -0.01 18.98
CA LYS A 136 -11.69 0.85 17.79
C LYS A 136 -10.39 0.97 17.01
N THR A 137 -9.51 -0.06 17.11
CA THR A 137 -8.34 -0.13 16.23
C THR A 137 -8.80 -0.17 14.77
N PRO A 138 -8.39 0.79 13.92
CA PRO A 138 -8.76 0.79 12.50
C PRO A 138 -8.18 -0.43 11.79
N LEU A 139 -9.02 -1.16 11.04
CA LEU A 139 -8.62 -2.35 10.28
C LEU A 139 -8.61 -2.12 8.78
N ALA A 140 -9.61 -1.37 8.27
CA ALA A 140 -9.68 -1.05 6.85
C ALA A 140 -10.55 0.19 6.59
N ARG A 141 -10.24 0.89 5.51
CA ARG A 141 -11.08 1.93 4.94
C ARG A 141 -11.05 1.84 3.42
N VAL A 142 -12.23 1.71 2.80
CA VAL A 142 -12.41 1.55 1.35
C VAL A 142 -13.53 2.46 0.90
N PHE A 143 -13.43 3.04 -0.29
CA PHE A 143 -14.49 3.87 -0.86
C PHE A 143 -14.65 3.62 -2.36
N SER A 144 -15.85 3.86 -2.85
CA SER A 144 -16.22 3.97 -4.27
C SER A 144 -16.11 5.45 -4.67
N PRO A 145 -15.31 5.79 -5.71
CA PRO A 145 -15.07 7.18 -6.08
C PRO A 145 -16.23 7.78 -6.89
N LEU A 146 -16.46 9.08 -6.69
CA LEU A 146 -17.30 9.89 -7.56
C LEU A 146 -16.64 10.05 -8.94
N THR A 147 -15.33 10.23 -8.97
CA THR A 147 -14.54 10.44 -10.19
C THR A 147 -13.33 9.53 -10.19
N GLN A 148 -13.13 8.83 -11.30
CA GLN A 148 -11.92 8.06 -11.56
C GLN A 148 -11.21 8.65 -12.77
N ILE A 149 -9.90 8.83 -12.66
CA ILE A 149 -9.06 9.38 -13.74
C ILE A 149 -7.88 8.42 -13.95
N GLU A 150 -7.74 7.93 -15.17
CA GLU A 150 -6.58 7.14 -15.57
C GLU A 150 -5.60 8.02 -16.34
N VAL A 151 -4.32 7.98 -15.94
CA VAL A 151 -3.21 8.72 -16.57
C VAL A 151 -2.18 7.72 -17.06
N THR A 152 -1.86 7.78 -18.34
CA THR A 152 -0.75 7.05 -18.99
C THR A 152 0.25 8.04 -19.58
N ALA A 153 1.28 7.55 -20.24
CA ALA A 153 2.23 8.42 -20.94
C ALA A 153 1.60 9.15 -22.14
N GLU A 154 0.54 8.59 -22.73
CA GLU A 154 -0.07 9.10 -23.96
C GLU A 154 -1.38 9.83 -23.71
N ARG A 155 -2.09 9.53 -22.61
CA ARG A 155 -3.49 9.92 -22.48
C ARG A 155 -3.92 10.06 -21.03
N VAL A 156 -4.89 10.97 -20.81
CA VAL A 156 -5.70 11.06 -19.59
C VAL A 156 -7.14 10.70 -19.95
N THR A 157 -7.73 9.76 -19.20
CA THR A 157 -9.13 9.35 -19.35
C THR A 157 -9.87 9.61 -18.07
N VAL A 158 -10.99 10.36 -18.15
CA VAL A 158 -11.86 10.67 -17.01
C VAL A 158 -13.11 9.81 -17.11
N LEU A 159 -13.39 9.06 -16.05
CA LEU A 159 -14.55 8.19 -15.90
C LEU A 159 -15.48 8.75 -14.84
N GLY A 160 -16.67 9.15 -15.21
CA GLY A 160 -17.64 9.78 -14.30
C GLY A 160 -17.25 11.17 -13.81
N GLY A 161 -17.84 11.60 -12.72
CA GLY A 161 -17.51 12.84 -12.02
C GLY A 161 -18.24 14.08 -12.52
N LEU A 162 -17.89 15.22 -11.90
CA LEU A 162 -18.46 16.53 -12.21
C LEU A 162 -17.76 17.14 -13.42
N GLU A 163 -18.46 17.97 -14.18
CA GLU A 163 -17.88 18.74 -15.31
C GLU A 163 -16.69 19.60 -14.85
N SER A 164 -16.77 20.16 -13.63
CA SER A 164 -15.66 20.90 -13.02
C SER A 164 -14.36 20.06 -12.87
N HIS A 165 -14.46 18.75 -12.69
CA HIS A 165 -13.29 17.85 -12.63
C HIS A 165 -12.65 17.70 -14.01
N HIS A 166 -13.45 17.65 -15.08
CA HIS A 166 -12.96 17.65 -16.46
C HIS A 166 -12.25 18.98 -16.79
N ASP A 167 -12.75 20.10 -16.30
CA ASP A 167 -12.14 21.43 -16.49
C ASP A 167 -10.78 21.51 -15.77
N VAL A 168 -10.68 21.00 -14.56
CA VAL A 168 -9.41 20.92 -13.81
C VAL A 168 -8.37 20.12 -14.62
N VAL A 169 -8.72 18.93 -15.10
CA VAL A 169 -7.84 18.10 -15.92
C VAL A 169 -7.39 18.84 -17.18
N ARG A 170 -8.34 19.44 -17.91
CA ARG A 170 -8.06 20.21 -19.14
C ARG A 170 -7.11 21.38 -18.88
N HIS A 171 -7.36 22.11 -17.77
CA HIS A 171 -6.51 23.25 -17.40
C HIS A 171 -5.08 22.83 -17.07
N LEU A 172 -4.88 21.75 -16.30
CA LEU A 172 -3.56 21.25 -15.95
C LEU A 172 -2.78 20.70 -17.15
N ILE A 173 -3.46 20.05 -18.09
CA ILE A 173 -2.85 19.60 -19.35
C ILE A 173 -2.40 20.81 -20.19
N ALA A 174 -3.22 21.85 -20.31
CA ALA A 174 -2.93 23.02 -21.11
C ALA A 174 -1.92 23.99 -20.47
N GLY A 175 -2.00 24.16 -19.15
CA GLY A 175 -1.23 25.17 -18.40
C GLY A 175 0.15 24.67 -17.92
N GLY A 176 0.40 23.37 -18.01
CA GLY A 176 1.59 22.74 -17.43
C GLY A 176 1.58 22.67 -15.91
N ILE A 177 2.54 21.96 -15.36
CA ILE A 177 2.68 21.72 -13.93
C ILE A 177 3.81 22.56 -13.35
N GLN A 178 3.54 23.23 -12.25
CA GLN A 178 4.54 24.03 -11.54
C GLN A 178 5.65 23.13 -10.97
N PRO A 179 6.92 23.62 -10.95
CA PRO A 179 8.01 22.93 -10.27
C PRO A 179 7.67 22.65 -8.81
N THR A 180 8.20 21.55 -8.28
CA THR A 180 8.13 21.28 -6.83
C THR A 180 9.09 22.20 -6.09
N ALA A 181 8.77 22.56 -4.84
CA ALA A 181 9.73 23.16 -3.95
C ALA A 181 10.91 22.21 -3.65
N ASP A 182 12.03 22.79 -3.21
CA ASP A 182 13.21 22.00 -2.84
C ASP A 182 12.88 21.08 -1.65
N PRO A 183 13.43 19.86 -1.62
CA PRO A 183 13.24 18.95 -0.52
C PRO A 183 13.99 19.43 0.74
N ARG A 184 13.41 19.17 1.90
CA ARG A 184 14.00 19.43 3.19
C ARG A 184 14.59 18.14 3.78
N ALA A 185 15.91 18.12 3.95
CA ALA A 185 16.62 16.97 4.53
C ALA A 185 16.25 16.74 5.99
N VAL A 186 16.20 15.46 6.39
CA VAL A 186 16.03 15.00 7.78
C VAL A 186 17.14 14.01 8.14
N ASP A 187 17.62 14.07 9.39
CA ASP A 187 18.61 13.12 9.88
C ASP A 187 17.92 11.90 10.51
N ILE A 188 17.92 10.80 9.77
CA ILE A 188 17.28 9.53 10.13
C ILE A 188 18.18 8.60 10.96
N ARG A 189 19.42 9.01 11.29
CA ARG A 189 20.44 8.16 11.92
C ARG A 189 20.39 8.15 13.45
N HIS A 190 19.40 8.78 14.06
CA HIS A 190 19.19 8.75 15.51
C HIS A 190 18.23 7.62 15.91
N ASP A 191 18.67 6.80 16.87
CA ASP A 191 17.83 5.75 17.48
C ASP A 191 17.14 6.31 18.73
N VAL A 192 16.12 7.13 18.51
CA VAL A 192 15.33 7.72 19.62
C VAL A 192 14.33 6.74 20.21
N SER A 193 14.09 5.63 19.54
CA SER A 193 13.05 4.64 19.88
C SER A 193 13.60 3.40 20.60
N GLY A 194 14.90 3.32 20.86
CA GLY A 194 15.51 2.12 21.43
C GLY A 194 15.40 0.90 20.50
N TYR A 195 15.43 1.11 19.19
CA TYR A 195 15.27 0.03 18.22
C TYR A 195 16.33 -1.05 18.38
N ARG A 196 17.59 -0.67 18.64
CA ARG A 196 18.68 -1.62 18.86
C ARG A 196 18.45 -2.53 20.05
N ASP A 197 17.89 -2.03 21.14
CA ASP A 197 17.56 -2.84 22.32
C ASP A 197 16.44 -3.84 22.03
N ARG A 198 15.45 -3.42 21.25
CA ARG A 198 14.36 -4.32 20.79
C ARG A 198 14.88 -5.41 19.86
N VAL A 199 15.82 -5.08 18.96
CA VAL A 199 16.50 -6.07 18.12
C VAL A 199 17.28 -7.08 18.98
N ALA A 200 18.05 -6.61 19.99
CA ALA A 200 18.76 -7.50 20.89
C ALA A 200 17.82 -8.46 21.64
N SER A 201 16.68 -7.94 22.13
CA SER A 201 15.66 -8.75 22.79
C SER A 201 15.05 -9.80 21.83
N ALA A 202 14.79 -9.44 20.59
CA ALA A 202 14.29 -10.40 19.58
C ALA A 202 15.30 -11.49 19.24
N ILE A 203 16.59 -11.16 19.15
CA ILE A 203 17.67 -12.16 18.95
C ILE A 203 17.68 -13.15 20.11
N ASP A 204 17.54 -12.69 21.35
CA ASP A 204 17.44 -13.56 22.53
C ASP A 204 16.23 -14.49 22.49
N GLU A 205 15.07 -14.00 22.04
CA GLU A 205 13.85 -14.81 21.88
C GLU A 205 14.02 -15.85 20.76
N ILE A 206 14.65 -15.50 19.64
CA ILE A 206 15.03 -16.44 18.57
C ILE A 206 15.96 -17.51 19.10
N GLY A 207 16.99 -17.12 19.88
CA GLY A 207 17.95 -18.06 20.52
C GLY A 207 17.27 -19.04 21.48
N ARG A 208 16.14 -18.68 22.06
CA ARG A 208 15.30 -19.57 22.88
C ARG A 208 14.29 -20.39 22.07
N GLY A 209 14.27 -20.25 20.75
CA GLY A 209 13.40 -21.01 19.85
C GLY A 209 11.94 -20.56 19.82
N GLN A 210 11.64 -19.32 20.23
CA GLN A 210 10.26 -18.82 20.22
C GLN A 210 9.76 -18.59 18.79
N TYR A 211 10.61 -18.14 17.88
CA TYR A 211 10.38 -18.00 16.44
C TYR A 211 11.73 -18.01 15.71
N GLN A 212 11.72 -18.06 14.38
CA GLN A 212 12.95 -18.12 13.56
C GLN A 212 13.32 -16.75 13.00
N LYS A 213 12.31 -15.91 12.73
CA LYS A 213 12.44 -14.57 12.14
C LYS A 213 11.32 -13.67 12.60
N VAL A 214 11.64 -12.38 12.81
CA VAL A 214 10.65 -11.33 13.02
C VAL A 214 11.07 -10.06 12.29
N ILE A 215 10.12 -9.32 11.76
CA ILE A 215 10.36 -7.98 11.19
C ILE A 215 10.03 -6.94 12.25
N LEU A 216 11.02 -6.36 12.90
CA LEU A 216 10.82 -5.24 13.81
C LEU A 216 10.96 -3.91 13.07
N SER A 217 10.19 -2.91 13.50
CA SER A 217 10.20 -1.61 12.86
C SER A 217 10.46 -0.46 13.81
N ARG A 218 10.94 0.66 13.27
CA ARG A 218 11.05 1.93 13.99
C ARG A 218 10.33 3.03 13.24
N ARG A 219 9.68 3.91 14.00
CA ARG A 219 9.10 5.14 13.53
C ARG A 219 10.14 6.26 13.60
N PHE A 220 10.15 7.13 12.60
CA PHE A 220 10.91 8.37 12.57
C PHE A 220 9.94 9.54 12.37
N ASP A 221 9.80 10.40 13.38
CA ASP A 221 8.92 11.56 13.29
C ASP A 221 9.58 12.67 12.46
N VAL A 222 8.88 13.16 11.45
CA VAL A 222 9.30 14.26 10.60
C VAL A 222 8.91 15.57 11.28
N PRO A 223 9.85 16.51 11.50
CA PRO A 223 9.61 17.71 12.32
C PRO A 223 8.82 18.81 11.58
N PHE A 224 8.17 18.50 10.46
CA PHE A 224 7.35 19.40 9.68
C PHE A 224 6.24 18.64 8.95
N ARG A 225 5.23 19.38 8.52
CA ARG A 225 4.14 18.81 7.71
C ARG A 225 4.58 18.66 6.27
N LEU A 226 4.18 17.55 5.62
CA LEU A 226 4.55 17.29 4.23
C LEU A 226 3.54 17.88 3.24
N ASP A 227 4.07 18.40 2.15
CA ASP A 227 3.37 18.50 0.88
C ASP A 227 3.40 17.11 0.22
N PHE A 228 2.37 16.31 0.45
CA PHE A 228 2.28 14.92 -0.01
C PHE A 228 2.36 14.81 -1.54
N PRO A 229 1.60 15.59 -2.36
CA PRO A 229 1.73 15.55 -3.81
C PRO A 229 3.14 15.91 -4.32
N SER A 230 3.76 16.96 -3.80
CA SER A 230 5.12 17.34 -4.20
C SER A 230 6.15 16.29 -3.79
N THR A 231 6.07 15.76 -2.57
CA THR A 231 6.92 14.66 -2.08
C THR A 231 6.75 13.41 -2.94
N TYR A 232 5.51 13.04 -3.31
CA TYR A 232 5.24 11.91 -4.19
C TYR A 232 5.86 12.10 -5.58
N ARG A 233 5.71 13.27 -6.20
CA ARG A 233 6.29 13.61 -7.50
C ARG A 233 7.81 13.45 -7.48
N LEU A 234 8.46 14.09 -6.50
CA LEU A 234 9.91 14.09 -6.39
C LEU A 234 10.44 12.69 -6.10
N GLY A 235 9.87 11.99 -5.14
CA GLY A 235 10.30 10.64 -4.78
C GLY A 235 10.04 9.62 -5.89
N ARG A 236 8.93 9.72 -6.66
CA ARG A 236 8.64 8.77 -7.76
C ARG A 236 9.67 8.84 -8.89
N ARG A 237 10.28 9.99 -9.13
CA ARG A 237 11.37 10.15 -10.12
C ARG A 237 12.63 9.35 -9.75
N HIS A 238 12.80 9.06 -8.46
CA HIS A 238 13.96 8.34 -7.91
C HIS A 238 13.64 6.92 -7.44
N ASN A 239 12.42 6.44 -7.67
CA ASN A 239 11.97 5.12 -7.29
C ASN A 239 11.31 4.39 -8.46
N ASN A 240 11.49 3.07 -8.52
CA ASN A 240 10.88 2.17 -9.51
C ASN A 240 10.08 1.06 -8.78
N PRO A 241 8.99 1.41 -8.10
CA PRO A 241 8.22 0.47 -7.29
C PRO A 241 7.47 -0.56 -8.14
N ALA A 242 7.02 -1.66 -7.51
CA ALA A 242 6.02 -2.55 -8.10
C ALA A 242 4.66 -1.86 -8.20
N ARG A 243 4.33 -1.05 -7.18
CA ARG A 243 3.17 -0.15 -7.11
C ARG A 243 3.58 1.12 -6.38
N SER A 244 2.98 2.26 -6.73
CA SER A 244 3.05 3.42 -5.86
C SER A 244 1.66 3.93 -5.52
N PHE A 245 1.58 4.65 -4.42
CA PHE A 245 0.32 5.24 -3.98
C PHE A 245 0.52 6.61 -3.36
N LEU A 246 -0.52 7.43 -3.48
CA LEU A 246 -0.68 8.69 -2.78
C LEU A 246 -2.13 8.78 -2.34
N LEU A 247 -2.40 8.95 -1.06
CA LEU A 247 -3.78 8.94 -0.56
C LEU A 247 -4.03 9.97 0.54
N ARG A 248 -5.30 10.34 0.62
CA ARG A 248 -5.95 11.01 1.73
C ARG A 248 -7.29 10.33 1.97
N LEU A 249 -7.44 9.67 3.10
CA LEU A 249 -8.68 9.02 3.51
C LEU A 249 -8.99 9.39 4.96
N GLY A 250 -9.93 10.30 5.17
CA GLY A 250 -10.22 10.90 6.47
C GLY A 250 -9.04 11.70 7.01
N SER A 251 -8.60 11.39 8.23
CA SER A 251 -7.42 12.04 8.85
C SER A 251 -6.09 11.50 8.35
N LEU A 252 -6.07 10.30 7.73
CA LEU A 252 -4.85 9.68 7.24
C LEU A 252 -4.46 10.23 5.87
N ARG A 253 -3.21 10.69 5.76
CA ARG A 253 -2.52 10.92 4.49
C ARG A 253 -1.33 10.00 4.41
N ALA A 254 -1.10 9.42 3.25
CA ALA A 254 0.06 8.59 3.01
C ALA A 254 0.51 8.67 1.56
N LEU A 255 1.80 8.45 1.35
CA LEU A 255 2.37 8.14 0.05
C LEU A 255 3.40 7.03 0.22
N GLY A 256 3.60 6.24 -0.82
CA GLY A 256 4.59 5.16 -0.75
C GLY A 256 4.97 4.58 -2.10
N TYR A 257 6.13 3.93 -2.09
CA TYR A 257 6.75 3.25 -3.24
C TYR A 257 6.89 1.77 -2.91
N SER A 258 5.75 1.07 -3.00
CA SER A 258 5.66 -0.35 -2.63
C SER A 258 6.60 -1.21 -3.45
N PRO A 259 7.47 -2.01 -2.81
CA PRO A 259 8.39 -2.87 -3.54
C PRO A 259 7.74 -4.14 -4.07
N GLU A 260 6.60 -4.57 -3.51
CA GLU A 260 6.00 -5.88 -3.77
C GLU A 260 4.47 -5.89 -3.64
N LEU A 261 3.86 -6.95 -4.17
CA LEU A 261 2.44 -7.27 -3.98
C LEU A 261 2.26 -8.20 -2.78
N VAL A 262 1.29 -7.87 -1.93
CA VAL A 262 0.76 -8.80 -0.92
C VAL A 262 -0.06 -9.88 -1.61
N ALA A 263 -1.06 -9.45 -2.39
CA ALA A 263 -1.94 -10.32 -3.14
C ALA A 263 -2.47 -9.59 -4.38
N ALA A 264 -2.53 -10.28 -5.50
CA ALA A 264 -3.37 -9.92 -6.63
C ALA A 264 -4.27 -11.11 -6.98
N VAL A 265 -5.54 -10.83 -7.20
CA VAL A 265 -6.51 -11.79 -7.74
C VAL A 265 -6.99 -11.24 -9.07
N HIS A 266 -6.78 -11.99 -10.15
CA HIS A 266 -7.20 -11.60 -11.48
C HIS A 266 -8.62 -12.11 -11.76
N GLN A 267 -9.29 -11.50 -12.72
CA GLN A 267 -10.66 -11.88 -13.12
C GLN A 267 -10.78 -13.36 -13.53
N ASP A 268 -9.72 -13.97 -14.07
CA ASP A 268 -9.68 -15.38 -14.46
C ASP A 268 -9.39 -16.32 -13.28
N GLY A 269 -9.34 -15.81 -12.05
CA GLY A 269 -9.07 -16.57 -10.84
C GLY A 269 -7.58 -16.83 -10.56
N LEU A 270 -6.66 -16.26 -11.32
CA LEU A 270 -5.23 -16.34 -10.99
C LEU A 270 -4.93 -15.50 -9.74
N VAL A 271 -4.40 -16.12 -8.70
CA VAL A 271 -3.87 -15.46 -7.50
C VAL A 271 -2.36 -15.36 -7.59
N VAL A 272 -1.80 -14.20 -7.25
CA VAL A 272 -0.35 -13.93 -7.29
C VAL A 272 0.10 -13.21 -6.02
N THR A 273 1.27 -13.60 -5.50
CA THR A 273 2.01 -12.88 -4.46
C THR A 273 3.49 -12.80 -4.82
N GLU A 274 4.17 -11.71 -4.40
CA GLU A 274 5.57 -11.45 -4.78
C GLU A 274 6.45 -11.30 -3.53
N PRO A 275 6.88 -12.39 -2.87
CA PRO A 275 7.78 -12.29 -1.73
C PRO A 275 9.15 -11.74 -2.14
N LEU A 276 9.63 -10.74 -1.41
CA LEU A 276 10.98 -10.20 -1.49
C LEU A 276 11.75 -10.52 -0.21
N ALA A 277 13.02 -10.93 -0.33
CA ALA A 277 13.92 -11.02 0.82
C ALA A 277 15.37 -10.87 0.36
N GLY A 278 16.24 -10.47 1.30
CA GLY A 278 17.59 -10.05 0.95
C GLY A 278 17.63 -8.66 0.35
N THR A 279 18.56 -7.83 0.81
CA THR A 279 18.63 -6.42 0.36
C THR A 279 20.08 -5.98 0.24
N ARG A 280 20.39 -5.30 -0.87
CA ARG A 280 21.67 -4.58 -1.06
C ARG A 280 21.38 -3.19 -1.62
N ALA A 281 22.30 -2.28 -1.34
CA ALA A 281 22.23 -0.93 -1.89
C ALA A 281 22.35 -0.93 -3.43
N LEU A 282 21.71 0.05 -4.07
CA LEU A 282 21.76 0.35 -5.49
C LEU A 282 22.01 1.84 -5.70
N GLY A 283 22.60 2.21 -6.84
CA GLY A 283 22.86 3.61 -7.19
C GLY A 283 24.17 4.15 -6.62
N ARG A 284 25.11 3.26 -6.28
CA ARG A 284 26.47 3.60 -5.78
C ARG A 284 27.55 3.51 -6.86
N GLY A 285 27.13 3.46 -8.13
CA GLY A 285 27.98 3.32 -9.29
C GLY A 285 28.09 1.86 -9.78
N ALA A 286 28.21 1.67 -11.10
CA ALA A 286 28.05 0.39 -11.77
C ALA A 286 28.88 -0.76 -11.15
N ALA A 287 30.14 -0.51 -10.78
CA ALA A 287 31.00 -1.52 -10.18
C ALA A 287 30.54 -1.96 -8.78
N ASN A 288 30.12 -1.00 -7.95
CA ASN A 288 29.62 -1.28 -6.59
C ASN A 288 28.25 -1.96 -6.66
N ASP A 289 27.39 -1.52 -7.58
CA ASP A 289 26.04 -2.10 -7.77
C ASP A 289 26.14 -3.53 -8.28
N GLN A 290 27.10 -3.83 -9.17
CA GLN A 290 27.35 -5.19 -9.64
C GLN A 290 27.92 -6.07 -8.51
N ALA A 291 28.89 -5.59 -7.74
CA ALA A 291 29.46 -6.34 -6.60
C ALA A 291 28.38 -6.64 -5.54
N ALA A 292 27.48 -5.68 -5.29
CA ALA A 292 26.34 -5.86 -4.38
C ALA A 292 25.33 -6.90 -4.92
N ARG A 293 25.11 -6.94 -6.23
CA ARG A 293 24.31 -7.97 -6.90
C ARG A 293 24.94 -9.36 -6.79
N ASP A 294 26.22 -9.49 -7.11
CA ASP A 294 26.96 -10.75 -7.04
C ASP A 294 26.96 -11.31 -5.60
N ASP A 295 27.12 -10.43 -4.59
CA ASP A 295 26.99 -10.81 -3.19
C ASP A 295 25.55 -11.29 -2.87
N LEU A 296 24.54 -10.57 -3.31
CA LEU A 296 23.14 -10.95 -3.07
C LEU A 296 22.79 -12.31 -3.68
N GLU A 297 23.28 -12.61 -4.89
CA GLU A 297 23.04 -13.86 -5.60
C GLU A 297 23.85 -15.04 -5.06
N SER A 298 24.98 -14.80 -4.35
CA SER A 298 25.87 -15.85 -3.83
C SER A 298 25.83 -16.00 -2.31
N ASN A 299 25.25 -15.05 -1.59
CA ASN A 299 25.21 -15.05 -0.13
C ASN A 299 24.26 -16.12 0.39
N SER A 300 24.79 -17.13 1.06
CA SER A 300 24.00 -18.27 1.55
C SER A 300 22.92 -17.86 2.55
N LYS A 301 23.14 -16.82 3.39
CA LYS A 301 22.15 -16.29 4.33
C LYS A 301 20.95 -15.72 3.57
N GLU A 302 21.20 -14.84 2.60
CA GLU A 302 20.14 -14.19 1.81
C GLU A 302 19.33 -15.19 0.98
N ILE A 303 20.03 -16.18 0.37
CA ILE A 303 19.39 -17.26 -0.39
C ILE A 303 18.45 -18.08 0.50
N VAL A 304 18.92 -18.49 1.69
CA VAL A 304 18.12 -19.28 2.64
C VAL A 304 16.93 -18.48 3.15
N GLU A 305 17.15 -17.21 3.52
CA GLU A 305 16.09 -16.30 3.97
C GLU A 305 14.99 -16.15 2.90
N HIS A 306 15.41 -15.95 1.65
CA HIS A 306 14.47 -15.83 0.54
C HIS A 306 13.71 -17.14 0.27
N ALA A 307 14.42 -18.28 0.23
CA ALA A 307 13.80 -19.59 0.02
C ALA A 307 12.75 -19.93 1.09
N ILE A 308 13.00 -19.58 2.35
CA ILE A 308 12.05 -19.77 3.45
C ILE A 308 10.81 -18.87 3.24
N SER A 309 11.00 -17.63 2.80
CA SER A 309 9.91 -16.70 2.49
C SER A 309 9.03 -17.22 1.35
N VAL A 310 9.65 -17.71 0.26
CA VAL A 310 8.92 -18.32 -0.89
C VAL A 310 8.15 -19.58 -0.45
N ARG A 311 8.76 -20.43 0.38
CA ARG A 311 8.09 -21.62 0.93
C ARG A 311 6.88 -21.25 1.79
N SER A 312 6.96 -20.17 2.59
CA SER A 312 5.82 -19.67 3.36
C SER A 312 4.69 -19.19 2.45
N SER A 313 5.03 -18.37 1.45
CA SER A 313 4.05 -17.87 0.47
C SER A 313 3.40 -18.99 -0.33
N LEU A 314 4.18 -20.03 -0.73
CA LEU A 314 3.65 -21.20 -1.43
C LEU A 314 2.66 -21.99 -0.55
N LYS A 315 2.97 -22.14 0.75
CA LYS A 315 2.08 -22.79 1.71
C LYS A 315 0.78 -21.99 1.86
N GLU A 316 0.89 -20.68 2.06
CA GLU A 316 -0.24 -19.78 2.29
C GLU A 316 -1.19 -19.71 1.09
N ILE A 317 -0.64 -19.55 -0.13
CA ILE A 317 -1.48 -19.53 -1.34
C ILE A 317 -2.17 -20.88 -1.58
N SER A 318 -1.52 -21.99 -1.16
CA SER A 318 -2.12 -23.33 -1.27
C SER A 318 -3.34 -23.53 -0.37
N GLU A 319 -3.53 -22.70 0.67
CA GLU A 319 -4.70 -22.75 1.56
C GLU A 319 -6.00 -22.34 0.83
N VAL A 320 -5.88 -21.55 -0.24
CA VAL A 320 -7.02 -20.99 -1.02
C VAL A 320 -7.01 -21.41 -2.49
N ALA A 321 -6.06 -22.23 -2.88
CA ALA A 321 -5.86 -22.64 -4.28
C ALA A 321 -6.59 -23.94 -4.64
N GLU A 322 -6.98 -24.06 -5.89
CA GLU A 322 -7.32 -25.39 -6.47
C GLU A 322 -6.14 -26.34 -6.23
N PRO A 323 -6.40 -27.58 -5.77
CA PRO A 323 -5.34 -28.54 -5.47
C PRO A 323 -4.35 -28.75 -6.62
N GLY A 324 -3.05 -28.60 -6.33
CA GLY A 324 -1.97 -28.85 -7.30
C GLY A 324 -1.70 -27.70 -8.28
N THR A 325 -2.34 -26.53 -8.13
CA THR A 325 -2.11 -25.37 -9.01
C THR A 325 -1.08 -24.39 -8.46
N ALA A 326 -0.79 -24.43 -7.14
CA ALA A 326 0.20 -23.54 -6.53
C ALA A 326 1.61 -23.84 -7.06
N THR A 327 2.28 -22.79 -7.55
CA THR A 327 3.61 -22.89 -8.18
C THR A 327 4.42 -21.62 -8.00
N VAL A 328 5.74 -21.76 -8.07
CA VAL A 328 6.69 -20.65 -8.16
C VAL A 328 6.97 -20.39 -9.64
N THR A 329 6.49 -19.27 -10.17
CA THR A 329 6.63 -18.94 -11.60
C THR A 329 7.90 -18.15 -11.93
N ASP A 330 8.47 -17.48 -10.93
CA ASP A 330 9.75 -16.78 -11.01
C ASP A 330 10.46 -16.92 -9.67
N PHE A 331 11.75 -17.28 -9.68
CA PHE A 331 12.48 -17.65 -8.47
C PHE A 331 13.83 -16.96 -8.37
N MET A 332 14.04 -16.22 -7.27
CA MET A 332 15.31 -15.56 -6.93
C MET A 332 15.85 -14.61 -8.00
N THR A 333 14.99 -13.90 -8.71
CA THR A 333 15.42 -12.86 -9.65
C THR A 333 15.73 -11.56 -8.92
N ILE A 334 16.66 -10.76 -9.48
CA ILE A 334 16.96 -9.44 -8.92
C ILE A 334 15.84 -8.47 -9.25
N ARG A 335 15.31 -7.83 -8.22
CA ARG A 335 14.33 -6.75 -8.29
C ARG A 335 14.97 -5.44 -7.84
N GLU A 336 15.18 -4.52 -8.76
CA GLU A 336 15.65 -3.17 -8.44
C GLU A 336 14.47 -2.30 -7.99
N ARG A 337 14.61 -1.63 -6.84
CA ARG A 337 13.56 -0.83 -6.21
C ARG A 337 14.14 0.44 -5.57
N GLY A 338 14.22 1.52 -6.34
CA GLY A 338 14.80 2.78 -5.89
C GLY A 338 16.29 2.65 -5.58
N SER A 339 16.69 2.90 -4.35
CA SER A 339 18.08 2.86 -3.89
C SER A 339 18.57 1.49 -3.43
N VAL A 340 17.77 0.43 -3.67
CA VAL A 340 18.10 -0.95 -3.24
C VAL A 340 17.72 -1.96 -4.31
N GLN A 341 18.35 -3.14 -4.21
CA GLN A 341 18.03 -4.33 -5.00
C GLN A 341 17.77 -5.51 -4.06
N HIS A 342 16.87 -6.39 -4.47
CA HIS A 342 16.37 -7.52 -3.68
C HIS A 342 16.40 -8.82 -4.49
N LEU A 343 16.46 -9.96 -3.79
CA LEU A 343 15.96 -11.21 -4.36
C LEU A 343 14.43 -11.18 -4.34
N GLY A 344 13.82 -11.49 -5.46
CA GLY A 344 12.38 -11.55 -5.62
C GLY A 344 11.92 -12.84 -6.28
N SER A 345 10.74 -13.29 -5.89
CA SER A 345 10.06 -14.42 -6.52
C SER A 345 8.60 -14.09 -6.78
N THR A 346 7.98 -14.87 -7.66
CA THR A 346 6.54 -14.80 -7.91
C THR A 346 5.94 -16.17 -7.62
N VAL A 347 4.94 -16.19 -6.76
CA VAL A 347 4.17 -17.39 -6.42
C VAL A 347 2.75 -17.20 -6.92
N GLY A 348 2.25 -18.14 -7.70
CA GLY A 348 0.91 -18.08 -8.29
C GLY A 348 0.12 -19.36 -8.08
N ALA A 349 -1.21 -19.24 -8.10
CA ALA A 349 -2.14 -20.37 -8.03
C ALA A 349 -3.46 -19.99 -8.69
N ARG A 350 -4.27 -20.99 -9.06
CA ARG A 350 -5.68 -20.78 -9.39
C ARG A 350 -6.48 -20.79 -8.09
N LEU A 351 -7.30 -19.77 -7.87
CA LEU A 351 -8.21 -19.69 -6.73
C LEU A 351 -9.23 -20.82 -6.78
N ASP A 352 -9.47 -21.49 -5.64
CA ASP A 352 -10.55 -22.48 -5.54
C ASP A 352 -11.90 -21.78 -5.80
N PRO A 353 -12.81 -22.36 -6.61
CA PRO A 353 -14.09 -21.74 -6.94
C PRO A 353 -15.01 -21.46 -5.74
N SER A 354 -14.75 -22.07 -4.58
CA SER A 354 -15.48 -21.83 -3.33
C SER A 354 -14.90 -20.67 -2.52
N MET A 355 -13.75 -20.13 -2.93
CA MET A 355 -13.03 -19.02 -2.28
C MET A 355 -13.18 -17.73 -3.09
N ASP A 356 -13.02 -16.60 -2.42
CA ASP A 356 -13.07 -15.28 -3.03
C ASP A 356 -11.76 -14.49 -2.86
N ARG A 357 -11.75 -13.25 -3.37
CA ARG A 357 -10.59 -12.35 -3.27
C ARG A 357 -10.18 -12.02 -1.83
N MET A 358 -11.15 -12.04 -0.89
CA MET A 358 -10.86 -11.75 0.51
C MET A 358 -10.26 -12.96 1.23
N ASP A 359 -10.65 -14.18 0.84
CA ASP A 359 -9.99 -15.41 1.30
C ASP A 359 -8.52 -15.41 0.85
N ALA A 360 -8.25 -15.03 -0.42
CA ALA A 360 -6.90 -14.90 -0.92
C ALA A 360 -6.10 -13.82 -0.17
N LEU A 361 -6.70 -12.65 0.09
CA LEU A 361 -6.06 -11.60 0.87
C LEU A 361 -5.73 -12.08 2.29
N GLU A 362 -6.68 -12.65 3.02
CA GLU A 362 -6.46 -13.14 4.40
C GLU A 362 -5.43 -14.27 4.46
N ALA A 363 -5.40 -15.15 3.46
CA ALA A 363 -4.41 -16.23 3.41
C ALA A 363 -2.97 -15.70 3.32
N LEU A 364 -2.75 -14.66 2.51
CA LEU A 364 -1.44 -14.08 2.23
C LEU A 364 -1.05 -12.94 3.19
N PHE A 365 -2.01 -12.37 3.93
CA PHE A 365 -1.80 -11.21 4.80
C PHE A 365 -1.58 -11.59 6.28
N PRO A 366 -0.73 -10.84 7.02
CA PRO A 366 0.22 -9.85 6.49
C PRO A 366 1.33 -10.54 5.70
N ALA A 367 1.97 -9.82 4.77
CA ALA A 367 3.06 -10.37 3.95
C ALA A 367 4.19 -10.93 4.82
N VAL A 368 4.78 -12.05 4.41
CA VAL A 368 5.88 -12.71 5.15
C VAL A 368 7.09 -11.79 5.30
N THR A 369 7.37 -10.96 4.31
CA THR A 369 8.40 -9.91 4.29
C THR A 369 8.17 -8.81 5.32
N ALA A 370 6.98 -8.70 5.86
CA ALA A 370 6.59 -7.67 6.83
C ALA A 370 6.15 -8.24 8.19
N SER A 371 6.25 -9.54 8.41
CA SER A 371 5.78 -10.22 9.63
C SER A 371 6.88 -11.04 10.30
N GLY A 372 6.95 -12.33 10.06
CA GLY A 372 7.93 -13.23 10.69
C GLY A 372 7.70 -14.69 10.33
N ILE A 373 8.53 -15.56 10.89
CA ILE A 373 8.48 -17.01 10.64
C ILE A 373 8.70 -17.77 11.96
N PRO A 374 7.78 -18.65 12.38
CA PRO A 374 6.43 -18.80 11.82
C PRO A 374 5.63 -17.51 11.96
N LYS A 375 4.61 -17.31 11.09
CA LYS A 375 3.95 -16.00 10.96
C LYS A 375 3.17 -15.60 12.23
N ALA A 376 2.50 -16.55 12.88
CA ALA A 376 1.73 -16.29 14.11
C ALA A 376 2.62 -15.76 15.24
N GLU A 377 3.72 -16.44 15.52
CA GLU A 377 4.68 -16.06 16.55
C GLU A 377 5.40 -14.75 16.18
N GLY A 378 5.68 -14.54 14.89
CA GLY A 378 6.24 -13.28 14.41
C GLY A 378 5.29 -12.10 14.60
N VAL A 379 4.00 -12.26 14.33
CA VAL A 379 2.98 -11.22 14.56
C VAL A 379 2.82 -10.94 16.06
N ASP A 380 2.78 -11.97 16.92
CA ASP A 380 2.76 -11.79 18.37
C ASP A 380 4.00 -11.02 18.88
N ALA A 381 5.19 -11.37 18.38
CA ALA A 381 6.41 -10.65 18.71
C ALA A 381 6.37 -9.18 18.27
N ILE A 382 5.85 -8.90 17.08
CA ILE A 382 5.65 -7.54 16.59
C ILE A 382 4.75 -6.73 17.53
N LEU A 383 3.62 -7.30 17.94
CA LEU A 383 2.68 -6.62 18.86
C LEU A 383 3.27 -6.36 20.25
N ARG A 384 4.32 -7.10 20.65
CA ARG A 384 5.04 -6.90 21.91
C ARG A 384 6.19 -5.91 21.81
N HIS A 385 6.91 -5.92 20.70
CA HIS A 385 8.15 -5.18 20.52
C HIS A 385 7.98 -3.84 19.81
N ASP A 386 7.05 -3.69 18.86
CA ASP A 386 6.83 -2.40 18.22
C ASP A 386 6.14 -1.44 19.20
N GLU A 387 6.66 -0.23 19.33
CA GLU A 387 6.19 0.76 20.31
C GLU A 387 4.76 1.25 20.07
N LEU A 388 4.36 1.30 18.81
CA LEU A 388 3.08 1.82 18.36
C LEU A 388 2.46 0.86 17.37
N PRO A 389 1.12 0.79 17.29
CA PRO A 389 0.42 0.07 16.23
C PRO A 389 1.00 0.43 14.85
N ARG A 390 0.98 -0.53 13.96
CA ARG A 390 1.51 -0.34 12.61
C ARG A 390 0.58 0.45 11.71
N GLY A 391 -0.74 0.24 11.88
CA GLY A 391 -1.73 0.83 11.02
C GLY A 391 -1.47 0.46 9.55
N LEU A 392 -1.39 1.46 8.67
CA LEU A 392 -1.11 1.22 7.26
C LEU A 392 0.33 0.71 7.01
N TYR A 393 1.32 1.02 7.86
CA TYR A 393 2.68 0.47 7.68
C TYR A 393 2.64 -1.07 7.76
N SER A 394 3.23 -1.75 6.77
CA SER A 394 3.13 -3.22 6.61
C SER A 394 1.71 -3.75 6.39
N GLY A 395 0.75 -2.86 6.23
CA GLY A 395 -0.58 -3.12 5.72
C GLY A 395 -0.60 -3.12 4.19
N ALA A 396 -1.74 -2.87 3.58
CA ALA A 396 -1.87 -2.81 2.12
C ALA A 396 -2.69 -1.59 1.68
N VAL A 397 -2.30 -0.99 0.54
CA VAL A 397 -3.20 -0.14 -0.26
C VAL A 397 -3.76 -1.01 -1.37
N ALA A 398 -5.08 -1.00 -1.52
CA ALA A 398 -5.77 -1.97 -2.36
C ALA A 398 -6.78 -1.32 -3.31
N MET A 399 -6.93 -1.96 -4.46
CA MET A 399 -7.97 -1.73 -5.45
C MET A 399 -8.83 -3.00 -5.56
N PHE A 400 -10.14 -2.84 -5.45
CA PHE A 400 -11.14 -3.89 -5.55
C PHE A 400 -12.01 -3.61 -6.77
N SER A 401 -12.28 -4.61 -7.61
CA SER A 401 -13.12 -4.43 -8.81
C SER A 401 -14.40 -5.25 -8.72
N ALA A 402 -15.45 -4.79 -9.38
CA ALA A 402 -16.74 -5.47 -9.42
C ALA A 402 -16.69 -6.86 -10.09
N ASP A 403 -15.67 -7.11 -10.92
CA ASP A 403 -15.42 -8.41 -11.55
C ASP A 403 -14.78 -9.46 -10.61
N GLY A 404 -14.63 -9.14 -9.32
CA GLY A 404 -13.98 -10.00 -8.32
C GLY A 404 -12.47 -9.88 -8.24
N SER A 405 -11.84 -9.03 -9.06
CA SER A 405 -10.39 -8.83 -8.99
C SER A 405 -9.97 -7.96 -7.81
N LEU A 406 -8.71 -8.16 -7.38
CA LEU A 406 -8.04 -7.46 -6.30
C LEU A 406 -6.59 -7.17 -6.70
N ASP A 407 -6.09 -6.01 -6.36
CA ASP A 407 -4.65 -5.70 -6.42
C ASP A 407 -4.26 -4.98 -5.11
N ALA A 408 -3.42 -5.62 -4.27
CA ALA A 408 -3.07 -5.16 -2.93
C ALA A 408 -1.56 -4.98 -2.80
N ALA A 409 -1.11 -3.73 -2.80
CA ALA A 409 0.28 -3.33 -2.65
C ALA A 409 0.69 -3.28 -1.18
N LEU A 410 1.83 -3.87 -0.82
CA LEU A 410 2.38 -3.78 0.52
C LEU A 410 2.77 -2.33 0.86
N ALA A 411 2.23 -1.78 1.94
CA ALA A 411 2.50 -0.40 2.33
C ALA A 411 3.85 -0.27 3.05
N LEU A 412 4.91 -0.15 2.27
CA LEU A 412 6.29 0.09 2.68
C LEU A 412 6.88 1.28 1.92
N ARG A 413 8.07 1.74 2.36
CA ARG A 413 8.78 2.88 1.75
C ARG A 413 7.85 4.10 1.66
N ALA A 414 7.20 4.43 2.78
CA ALA A 414 6.08 5.33 2.83
C ALA A 414 6.24 6.41 3.90
N ALA A 415 5.61 7.56 3.65
CA ALA A 415 5.39 8.62 4.60
C ALA A 415 3.91 8.67 4.98
N TYR A 416 3.65 9.06 6.21
CA TYR A 416 2.32 9.10 6.80
C TYR A 416 2.10 10.43 7.52
N GLU A 417 0.85 10.90 7.52
CA GLU A 417 0.40 11.99 8.38
C GLU A 417 -1.00 11.65 8.92
N ALA A 418 -1.16 11.71 10.23
CA ALA A 418 -2.46 11.65 10.89
C ALA A 418 -2.42 12.52 12.15
N ASP A 419 -3.55 13.15 12.48
CA ASP A 419 -3.73 13.96 13.70
C ASP A 419 -2.63 15.02 13.91
N GLY A 420 -2.14 15.59 12.81
CA GLY A 420 -1.10 16.62 12.82
C GLY A 420 0.33 16.12 12.97
N HIS A 421 0.55 14.82 13.09
CA HIS A 421 1.86 14.19 13.17
C HIS A 421 2.26 13.60 11.82
N THR A 422 3.50 13.85 11.40
CA THR A 422 4.08 13.30 10.17
C THR A 422 5.21 12.34 10.53
N TRP A 423 5.26 11.16 9.91
CA TRP A 423 6.32 10.19 10.18
C TRP A 423 6.67 9.32 8.97
N LEU A 424 7.88 8.78 9.02
CA LEU A 424 8.34 7.65 8.22
C LEU A 424 8.41 6.39 9.11
N ARG A 425 8.37 5.19 8.51
CA ARG A 425 8.57 3.94 9.24
C ARG A 425 9.32 2.95 8.37
N ALA A 426 10.29 2.25 8.95
CA ALA A 426 11.02 1.16 8.30
C ALA A 426 11.34 0.06 9.30
N GLY A 427 11.50 -1.17 8.80
CA GLY A 427 11.85 -2.33 9.60
C GLY A 427 12.88 -3.20 8.91
N ALA A 428 13.53 -4.05 9.71
CA ALA A 428 14.47 -5.05 9.23
C ALA A 428 14.10 -6.45 9.74
N GLY A 429 14.56 -7.47 9.02
CA GLY A 429 14.33 -8.88 9.33
C GLY A 429 15.35 -9.39 10.33
N ILE A 430 14.91 -9.64 11.55
CA ILE A 430 15.76 -10.14 12.65
C ILE A 430 15.78 -11.67 12.62
N ILE A 431 16.97 -12.24 12.57
CA ILE A 431 17.26 -13.67 12.67
C ILE A 431 18.37 -13.90 13.72
N ALA A 432 18.76 -15.14 13.96
CA ALA A 432 19.76 -15.48 14.98
C ALA A 432 21.14 -14.82 14.74
N GLU A 433 21.52 -14.64 13.47
CA GLU A 433 22.80 -14.05 13.05
C GLU A 433 22.75 -12.52 12.93
N SER A 434 21.62 -11.90 13.20
CA SER A 434 21.45 -10.44 13.17
C SER A 434 22.26 -9.73 14.26
N THR A 435 22.64 -8.49 13.99
CA THR A 435 23.23 -7.60 15.01
C THR A 435 22.45 -6.29 15.08
N PRO A 436 22.25 -5.72 16.30
CA PRO A 436 21.46 -4.49 16.45
C PRO A 436 21.91 -3.34 15.56
N ASP A 437 23.21 -3.14 15.41
CA ASP A 437 23.76 -2.04 14.60
C ASP A 437 23.53 -2.27 13.10
N ARG A 438 23.66 -3.50 12.61
CA ARG A 438 23.41 -3.82 11.19
C ARG A 438 21.93 -3.64 10.83
N GLU A 439 21.03 -4.14 11.69
CA GLU A 439 19.59 -4.01 11.46
C GLU A 439 19.12 -2.56 11.57
N PHE A 440 19.73 -1.75 12.45
CA PHE A 440 19.49 -0.32 12.49
C PHE A 440 19.93 0.36 11.19
N GLU A 441 21.15 0.05 10.69
CA GLU A 441 21.64 0.61 9.41
C GLU A 441 20.72 0.20 8.24
N GLU A 442 20.21 -1.03 8.22
CA GLU A 442 19.24 -1.47 7.20
C GLU A 442 17.96 -0.64 7.24
N THR A 443 17.46 -0.27 8.43
CA THR A 443 16.32 0.66 8.51
C THR A 443 16.68 2.05 7.97
N CYS A 444 17.91 2.54 8.17
CA CYS A 444 18.37 3.81 7.58
C CYS A 444 18.43 3.71 6.04
N GLU A 445 18.97 2.61 5.51
CA GLU A 445 18.99 2.36 4.05
C GLU A 445 17.58 2.39 3.45
N LYS A 446 16.61 1.74 4.12
CA LYS A 446 15.20 1.74 3.71
C LYS A 446 14.52 3.10 3.83
N LEU A 447 14.78 3.86 4.88
CA LEU A 447 14.27 5.24 5.02
C LEU A 447 14.86 6.17 3.97
N SER A 448 16.10 5.94 3.54
CA SER A 448 16.78 6.75 2.51
C SER A 448 16.15 6.63 1.12
N THR A 449 15.25 5.67 0.89
CA THR A 449 14.47 5.61 -0.35
C THR A 449 13.48 6.78 -0.49
N LEU A 450 13.14 7.44 0.63
CA LEU A 450 12.15 8.52 0.68
C LEU A 450 12.67 9.78 1.38
N SER A 451 13.45 9.66 2.45
CA SER A 451 13.86 10.79 3.30
C SER A 451 14.56 11.95 2.56
N PRO A 452 15.29 11.75 1.44
CA PRO A 452 15.89 12.86 0.70
C PRO A 452 14.89 13.69 -0.13
N TYR A 453 13.66 13.21 -0.28
CA TYR A 453 12.66 13.78 -1.20
C TYR A 453 11.48 14.42 -0.49
N LEU A 454 11.57 14.63 0.83
CA LEU A 454 10.50 15.21 1.63
C LEU A 454 10.36 16.71 1.34
N VAL A 455 9.20 17.12 0.87
CA VAL A 455 8.88 18.53 0.61
C VAL A 455 8.03 19.06 1.75
N GLU A 456 8.51 20.12 2.41
CA GLU A 456 7.76 20.78 3.48
C GLU A 456 6.54 21.51 2.92
N ARG A 457 5.40 21.36 3.58
CA ARG A 457 4.20 22.12 3.24
C ARG A 457 4.34 23.55 3.75
N THR A 458 4.39 24.50 2.84
CA THR A 458 4.28 25.91 3.17
C THR A 458 2.82 26.26 3.35
N ASP A 459 2.43 26.68 4.54
CA ASP A 459 1.10 27.29 4.74
C ASP A 459 1.07 28.62 3.96
N MET A 460 0.21 28.68 2.92
CA MET A 460 -0.09 29.94 2.22
C MET A 460 -1.16 30.70 2.97
#